data_3e10da1b7f783e68e3543b9f37a85a0c
#
_entry.id   3e10da1b7f783e68e3543b9f37a85a0c
#
_cell.length_a   1.000
_cell.length_b   1.000
_cell.length_c   1.000
_cell.angle_alpha   90.00
_cell.angle_beta   90.00
_cell.angle_gamma   90.00
#
_symmetry.space_group_name_H-M   'P 1'
#
loop_
_entity.id
_entity.type
_entity.pdbx_description
1 polymer ?
#
loop_
_entity_poly.entity_id
_entity_poly.type
_entity_poly.pdbx_seq_one_letter_code
_entity_poly.pdbx_strand_id
1 'polypeptide(L)' 'MVTYTYNEIVTKAVKNGIPNNKVAIGMWAKLNGYIKVKRIIKDNKFTTLYILKND' A
#
# COMPACT_ATOMS: atom_id res chain seq x y z
N MET A 1 -3.92 -11.88 10.24
CA MET A 1 -3.12 -11.07 9.31
C MET A 1 -3.98 -9.96 8.74
N VAL A 2 -3.52 -8.73 8.81
CA VAL A 2 -4.27 -7.58 8.32
C VAL A 2 -3.78 -7.23 6.93
N THR A 3 -4.72 -7.06 6.01
CA THR A 3 -4.40 -6.60 4.67
C THR A 3 -4.83 -5.15 4.50
N TYR A 4 -4.09 -4.45 3.67
CA TYR A 4 -4.36 -3.03 3.38
C TYR A 4 -4.53 -2.85 1.88
N THR A 5 -5.49 -2.03 1.49
CA THR A 5 -5.62 -1.65 0.09
C THR A 5 -4.63 -0.54 -0.24
N TYR A 6 -4.40 -0.33 -1.53
CA TYR A 6 -3.53 0.76 -1.95
C TYR A 6 -4.02 2.11 -1.41
N ASN A 7 -5.34 2.34 -1.43
CA ASN A 7 -5.91 3.60 -0.93
C ASN A 7 -5.60 3.79 0.56
N GLU A 8 -5.64 2.71 1.34
CA GLU A 8 -5.28 2.78 2.75
C GLU A 8 -3.81 3.14 2.94
N ILE A 9 -2.94 2.57 2.11
CA ILE A 9 -1.52 2.90 2.15
C ILE A 9 -1.30 4.37 1.78
N VAL A 10 -2.00 4.86 0.74
CA VAL A 10 -1.92 6.27 0.35
C VAL A 10 -2.31 7.17 1.52
N THR A 11 -3.42 6.87 2.18
CA THR A 11 -3.91 7.66 3.30
C THR A 11 -2.87 7.73 4.42
N LYS A 12 -2.27 6.59 4.75
CA LYS A 12 -1.23 6.53 5.78
C LYS A 12 0.02 7.32 5.39
N ALA A 13 0.45 7.18 4.14
CA ALA A 13 1.64 7.87 3.65
C ALA A 13 1.45 9.38 3.66
N VAL A 14 0.33 9.85 3.13
CA VAL A 14 0.03 11.29 3.10
C VAL A 14 -0.03 11.86 4.51
N LYS A 15 -0.59 11.10 5.44
CA LYS A 15 -0.65 11.50 6.84
C LYS A 15 0.73 11.67 7.45
N ASN A 16 1.72 10.97 6.91
CA ASN A 16 3.12 11.06 7.34
C ASN A 16 3.94 12.04 6.51
N GLY A 17 3.28 12.89 5.73
CA GLY A 17 3.96 13.92 4.96
C GLY A 17 4.53 13.45 3.63
N ILE A 18 4.15 12.28 3.17
CA ILE A 18 4.64 11.73 1.91
C ILE A 18 3.83 12.30 0.75
N PRO A 19 4.48 12.74 -0.34
CA PRO A 19 3.76 13.21 -1.51
C PRO A 19 2.85 12.13 -2.10
N ASN A 20 1.68 12.55 -2.58
CA ASN A 20 0.71 11.62 -3.16
C ASN A 20 1.12 11.28 -4.60
N ASN A 21 2.16 10.48 -4.75
CA ASN A 21 2.54 9.92 -6.05
C ASN A 21 2.99 8.47 -5.85
N LYS A 22 2.88 7.69 -6.91
CA LYS A 22 3.12 6.25 -6.82
C LYS A 22 4.53 5.89 -6.36
N VAL A 23 5.53 6.64 -6.83
CA VAL A 23 6.92 6.35 -6.48
C VAL A 23 7.17 6.61 -5.00
N ALA A 24 6.76 7.78 -4.51
CA ALA A 24 6.98 8.14 -3.11
C ALA A 24 6.21 7.20 -2.17
N ILE A 25 4.96 6.92 -2.50
CA ILE A 25 4.13 6.03 -1.68
C ILE A 25 4.68 4.62 -1.67
N GLY A 26 5.11 4.11 -2.82
CA GLY A 26 5.71 2.78 -2.90
C GLY A 26 6.98 2.67 -2.07
N MET A 27 7.83 3.69 -2.13
CA MET A 27 9.05 3.71 -1.32
C MET A 27 8.73 3.78 0.16
N TRP A 28 7.80 4.65 0.55
CA TRP A 28 7.39 4.76 1.94
C TRP A 28 6.85 3.44 2.46
N ALA A 29 6.00 2.79 1.70
CA ALA A 29 5.42 1.51 2.10
C ALA A 29 6.52 0.45 2.30
N LYS A 30 7.45 0.36 1.36
CA LYS A 30 8.54 -0.59 1.44
C LYS A 30 9.40 -0.34 2.68
N LEU A 31 9.72 0.92 2.95
CA LEU A 31 10.55 1.28 4.10
C LEU A 31 9.86 1.02 5.43
N ASN A 32 8.53 1.00 5.43
CA ASN A 32 7.75 0.76 6.63
C ASN A 32 7.27 -0.69 6.76
N GLY A 33 7.81 -1.58 5.95
CA GLY A 33 7.54 -3.00 6.09
C GLY A 33 6.27 -3.48 5.40
N TYR A 34 5.64 -2.66 4.59
CA TYR A 34 4.48 -3.09 3.81
C TYR A 34 4.94 -3.84 2.57
N ILE A 35 4.34 -4.98 2.32
CA ILE A 35 4.69 -5.83 1.18
C ILE A 35 3.49 -5.97 0.26
N LYS A 36 3.72 -5.73 -1.02
CA LYS A 36 2.70 -5.96 -2.04
C LYS A 36 2.55 -7.46 -2.24
N VAL A 37 1.38 -8.01 -1.97
CA VAL A 37 1.22 -9.45 -1.95
C VAL A 37 0.22 -10.00 -2.96
N LYS A 38 -0.75 -9.22 -3.39
CA LYS A 38 -1.78 -9.78 -4.24
C LYS A 38 -2.48 -8.72 -5.05
N ARG A 39 -2.86 -9.10 -6.26
CA ARG A 39 -3.79 -8.33 -7.06
C ARG A 39 -5.12 -9.06 -7.09
N ILE A 40 -6.18 -8.35 -6.80
CA ILE A 40 -7.53 -8.89 -6.91
C ILE A 40 -8.19 -8.22 -8.10
N ILE A 41 -8.82 -9.03 -8.95
CA ILE A 41 -9.63 -8.50 -10.04
C ILE A 41 -11.06 -8.41 -9.55
N LYS A 42 -11.61 -7.21 -9.54
CA LYS A 42 -12.98 -6.97 -9.17
C LYS A 42 -13.57 -5.95 -10.14
N ASP A 43 -14.65 -6.31 -10.79
CA ASP A 43 -15.32 -5.43 -11.76
C ASP A 43 -14.35 -4.93 -12.84
N ASN A 44 -13.52 -5.82 -13.37
CA ASN A 44 -12.51 -5.51 -14.39
C ASN A 44 -11.45 -4.51 -13.93
N LYS A 45 -11.27 -4.39 -12.62
CA LYS A 45 -10.25 -3.52 -12.04
C LYS A 45 -9.30 -4.33 -11.17
N PHE A 46 -8.02 -3.98 -11.24
CA PHE A 46 -7.02 -4.59 -10.37
C PHE A 46 -6.89 -3.79 -9.09
N THR A 47 -6.94 -4.48 -7.98
CA THR A 47 -6.67 -3.86 -6.68
C THR A 47 -5.44 -4.54 -6.09
N THR A 48 -4.46 -3.73 -5.72
CA THR A 48 -3.26 -4.23 -5.07
C THR A 48 -3.48 -4.28 -3.57
N LEU A 49 -3.14 -5.42 -2.97
CA LEU A 49 -3.20 -5.57 -1.52
C LEU A 49 -1.79 -5.58 -0.94
N TYR A 50 -1.68 -5.04 0.25
CA TYR A 50 -0.43 -5.02 1.01
C TYR A 50 -0.64 -5.69 2.34
N ILE A 51 0.43 -6.27 2.88
CA ILE A 51 0.45 -6.72 4.27
C ILE A 51 1.60 -6.01 4.97
N LEU A 52 1.46 -5.82 6.27
CA LEU A 52 2.53 -5.29 7.08
C LEU A 52 3.36 -6.47 7.59
N LYS A 53 4.61 -6.53 7.14
CA LYS A 53 5.51 -7.55 7.65
C LYS A 53 6.06 -7.08 8.98
N ASN A 54 5.61 -7.72 10.02
CA ASN A 54 5.98 -7.35 11.38
C ASN A 54 6.82 -8.48 11.97
N ASP A 55 8.10 -8.25 12.02
CA ASP A 55 9.02 -9.23 12.62
C ASP A 55 9.29 -8.90 14.06
#